data_0b84bf81e5aa048eb1d94a1e5efe147b
#
_entry.id   0b84bf81e5aa048eb1d94a1e5efe147b
#
_cell.length_a   1.000
_cell.length_b   1.000
_cell.length_c   1.000
_cell.angle_alpha   90.00
_cell.angle_beta   90.00
_cell.angle_gamma   90.00
#
_symmetry.space_group_name_H-M   'P 1'
#
loop_
_entity.id
_entity.type
_entity.pdbx_description
1 polymer ?
#
loop_
_entity_poly.entity_id
_entity_poly.type
_entity_poly.pdbx_seq_one_letter_code
_entity_poly.pdbx_strand_id
1 'polypeptide(L)'
;MYNSFFLDQSTSLILIIVISLLFAFLGINHTKKFKGLNNYLTANRNIGVFSLTTSLTASALGAWILFGPASAATWGGIGAVIGYSLGTAFPLFFLIYLGKKIRNEFPKGSSLIEFMRRKFGKSLFKLILLMTIFYMFIFLCAEVTAISVLINYISGTEFWITALVVLSSTLIYTLYLSLIHI
;
A
#
# COMPACT_ATOMS: atom_id res chain seq x y z
N MET A 1 12.33 -34.95 -12.02
CA MET A 1 12.92 -33.75 -11.42
C MET A 1 12.25 -33.57 -10.08
N TYR A 2 12.95 -33.77 -8.98
CA TYR A 2 12.46 -33.44 -7.65
C TYR A 2 12.41 -31.91 -7.59
N ASN A 3 11.21 -31.32 -7.64
CA ASN A 3 11.02 -29.93 -7.27
C ASN A 3 11.18 -29.83 -5.76
N SER A 4 12.42 -29.71 -5.27
CA SER A 4 12.67 -29.39 -3.87
C SER A 4 12.30 -27.92 -3.66
N PHE A 5 11.06 -27.66 -3.30
CA PHE A 5 10.67 -26.34 -2.83
C PHE A 5 11.43 -26.01 -1.54
N PHE A 6 11.68 -24.72 -1.31
CA PHE A 6 12.36 -24.26 -0.08
C PHE A 6 11.50 -24.50 1.17
N LEU A 7 10.17 -24.46 1.01
CA LEU A 7 9.20 -24.69 2.06
C LEU A 7 8.17 -25.73 1.64
N ASP A 8 7.68 -26.49 2.57
CA ASP A 8 6.51 -27.33 2.39
C ASP A 8 5.23 -26.48 2.31
N GLN A 9 4.26 -26.93 1.50
CA GLN A 9 2.99 -26.20 1.29
C GLN A 9 2.25 -25.94 2.62
N SER A 10 2.20 -26.91 3.49
CA SER A 10 1.52 -26.79 4.79
C SER A 10 2.19 -25.73 5.65
N THR A 11 3.51 -25.73 5.71
CA THR A 11 4.29 -24.73 6.45
C THR A 11 4.08 -23.32 5.88
N SER A 12 4.08 -23.19 4.56
CA SER A 12 3.84 -21.92 3.88
C SER A 12 2.44 -21.35 4.19
N LEU A 13 1.41 -22.18 4.10
CA LEU A 13 0.04 -21.78 4.42
C LEU A 13 -0.11 -21.38 5.89
N ILE A 14 0.47 -22.14 6.81
CA ILE A 14 0.47 -21.80 8.23
C ILE A 14 1.12 -20.44 8.47
N LEU A 15 2.29 -20.18 7.86
CA LEU A 15 2.99 -18.90 8.00
C LEU A 15 2.14 -17.73 7.49
N ILE A 16 1.53 -17.86 6.30
CA ILE A 16 0.69 -16.80 5.74
C ILE A 16 -0.51 -16.53 6.66
N ILE A 17 -1.18 -17.58 7.13
CA ILE A 17 -2.33 -17.44 8.01
C ILE A 17 -1.93 -16.82 9.35
N VAL A 18 -0.84 -17.27 9.96
CA VAL A 18 -0.34 -16.73 11.24
C VAL A 18 0.02 -15.25 11.10
N ILE A 19 0.74 -14.87 10.06
CA ILE A 19 1.09 -13.48 9.80
C ILE A 19 -0.17 -12.64 9.56
N SER A 20 -1.12 -13.15 8.77
CA SER A 20 -2.39 -12.50 8.50
C SER A 20 -3.23 -12.28 9.77
N LEU A 21 -3.32 -13.28 10.62
CA LEU A 21 -4.01 -13.20 11.92
C LEU A 21 -3.32 -12.23 12.88
N LEU A 22 -1.98 -12.20 12.89
CA LEU A 22 -1.22 -11.26 13.69
C LEU A 22 -1.51 -9.80 13.29
N PHE A 23 -1.51 -9.49 12.00
CA PHE A 23 -1.87 -8.15 11.51
C PHE A 23 -3.34 -7.81 11.80
N ALA A 24 -4.26 -8.74 11.60
CA ALA A 24 -5.67 -8.55 11.94
C ALA A 24 -5.86 -8.28 13.44
N PHE A 25 -5.19 -9.03 14.30
CA PHE A 25 -5.21 -8.83 15.75
C PHE A 25 -4.66 -7.46 16.17
N LEU A 26 -3.50 -7.08 15.63
CA LEU A 26 -2.92 -5.75 15.87
C LEU A 26 -3.88 -4.65 15.43
N GLY A 27 -4.52 -4.80 14.26
CA GLY A 27 -5.49 -3.87 13.74
C GLY A 27 -6.70 -3.70 14.66
N ILE A 28 -7.34 -4.80 15.02
CA ILE A 28 -8.52 -4.78 15.91
C ILE A 28 -8.20 -4.18 17.28
N ASN A 29 -7.04 -4.52 17.82
CA ASN A 29 -6.63 -4.03 19.15
C ASN A 29 -6.32 -2.52 19.15
N HIS A 30 -5.76 -2.03 18.03
CA HIS A 30 -5.48 -0.61 17.87
C HIS A 30 -6.75 0.23 17.72
N THR A 31 -7.72 -0.26 16.96
CA THR A 31 -9.01 0.44 16.72
C THR A 31 -9.79 0.71 18.00
N LYS A 32 -9.66 -0.14 19.01
CA LYS A 32 -10.33 0.07 20.31
C LYS A 32 -9.92 1.37 20.99
N LYS A 33 -8.74 1.91 20.71
CA LYS A 33 -8.18 3.13 21.31
C LYS A 33 -8.62 4.42 20.60
N PHE A 34 -9.04 4.33 19.33
CA PHE A 34 -9.27 5.49 18.49
C PHE A 34 -10.66 5.43 17.85
N LYS A 35 -11.59 6.27 18.35
CA LYS A 35 -12.97 6.32 17.86
C LYS A 35 -13.22 7.59 17.04
N GLY A 36 -14.11 7.49 16.05
CA GLY A 36 -14.60 8.61 15.25
C GLY A 36 -13.95 8.75 13.87
N LEU A 37 -14.74 9.25 12.92
CA LEU A 37 -14.37 9.36 11.50
C LEU A 37 -13.12 10.22 11.27
N ASN A 38 -12.99 11.34 11.98
CA ASN A 38 -11.82 12.22 11.84
C ASN A 38 -10.53 11.52 12.30
N ASN A 39 -10.63 10.71 13.35
CA ASN A 39 -9.50 9.94 13.83
C ASN A 39 -9.13 8.83 12.82
N TYR A 40 -10.14 8.17 12.26
CA TYR A 40 -9.96 7.16 11.23
C TYR A 40 -9.30 7.74 9.96
N LEU A 41 -9.72 8.92 9.49
CA LEU A 41 -9.24 9.51 8.23
C LEU A 41 -7.91 10.25 8.37
N THR A 42 -7.65 10.88 9.52
CA THR A 42 -6.52 11.83 9.66
C THR A 42 -5.74 11.67 10.96
N ALA A 43 -6.03 10.63 11.76
CA ALA A 43 -5.48 10.43 13.11
C ALA A 43 -5.54 11.70 13.96
N ASN A 44 -6.59 12.51 13.81
CA ASN A 44 -6.74 13.84 14.41
C ASN A 44 -5.53 14.76 14.16
N ARG A 45 -4.68 14.44 13.18
CA ARG A 45 -3.42 15.15 12.84
C ARG A 45 -2.43 15.22 14.01
N ASN A 46 -2.46 14.27 14.89
CA ASN A 46 -1.63 14.21 16.10
C ASN A 46 -0.60 13.07 16.02
N ILE A 47 0.02 12.91 14.83
CA ILE A 47 1.04 11.90 14.58
C ILE A 47 2.41 12.57 14.60
N GLY A 48 3.34 11.99 15.37
CA GLY A 48 4.72 12.43 15.38
C GLY A 48 5.44 12.16 14.05
N VAL A 49 6.49 12.92 13.77
CA VAL A 49 7.26 12.82 12.51
C VAL A 49 7.79 11.41 12.30
N PHE A 50 8.30 10.74 13.32
CA PHE A 50 8.82 9.38 13.22
C PHE A 50 7.74 8.39 12.80
N SER A 51 6.59 8.38 13.47
CA SER A 51 5.47 7.50 13.13
C SER A 51 4.93 7.77 11.73
N LEU A 52 4.85 9.05 11.33
CA LEU A 52 4.41 9.41 9.98
C LEU A 52 5.40 8.93 8.93
N THR A 53 6.70 9.11 9.16
CA THR A 53 7.75 8.66 8.22
C THR A 53 7.74 7.15 8.07
N THR A 54 7.69 6.40 9.17
CA THR A 54 7.66 4.93 9.13
C THR A 54 6.40 4.41 8.45
N SER A 55 5.25 5.02 8.71
CA SER A 55 3.98 4.65 8.08
C SER A 55 4.00 4.92 6.56
N LEU A 56 4.47 6.09 6.13
CA LEU A 56 4.60 6.42 4.70
C LEU A 56 5.61 5.51 4.00
N THR A 57 6.73 5.20 4.65
CA THR A 57 7.73 4.27 4.11
C THR A 57 7.13 2.86 3.97
N ALA A 58 6.46 2.36 5.00
CA ALA A 58 5.79 1.06 4.96
C ALA A 58 4.72 0.99 3.86
N SER A 59 3.95 2.06 3.67
CA SER A 59 2.95 2.13 2.59
C SER A 59 3.55 2.13 1.18
N ALA A 60 4.78 2.62 1.03
CA ALA A 60 5.49 2.65 -0.25
C ALA A 60 6.22 1.33 -0.54
N LEU A 61 6.56 0.55 0.49
CA LEU A 61 7.31 -0.70 0.39
C LEU A 61 6.35 -1.90 0.31
N GLY A 62 5.69 -2.08 -0.83
CA GLY A 62 4.89 -3.27 -1.10
C GLY A 62 5.70 -4.42 -1.72
N ALA A 63 5.07 -5.58 -1.92
CA ALA A 63 5.67 -6.72 -2.60
C ALA A 63 6.08 -6.41 -4.04
N TRP A 64 5.40 -5.46 -4.67
CA TRP A 64 5.75 -4.93 -5.98
C TRP A 64 7.21 -4.46 -6.10
N ILE A 65 7.79 -3.90 -5.04
CA ILE A 65 9.16 -3.39 -5.08
C ILE A 65 10.21 -4.48 -5.25
N LEU A 66 9.88 -5.74 -4.94
CA LEU A 66 10.74 -6.88 -5.19
C LEU A 66 10.84 -7.20 -6.69
N PHE A 67 9.76 -6.99 -7.43
CA PHE A 67 9.67 -7.39 -8.83
C PHE A 67 9.82 -6.21 -9.79
N GLY A 68 9.34 -5.02 -9.45
CA GLY A 68 9.35 -3.87 -10.33
C GLY A 68 10.74 -3.43 -10.78
N PRO A 69 11.66 -3.10 -9.88
CA PRO A 69 13.03 -2.74 -10.24
C PRO A 69 13.79 -3.90 -10.90
N ALA A 70 13.60 -5.14 -10.43
CA ALA A 70 14.22 -6.32 -11.02
C ALA A 70 13.77 -6.54 -12.47
N SER A 71 12.46 -6.43 -12.72
CA SER A 71 11.90 -6.48 -14.07
C SER A 71 12.44 -5.35 -14.96
N ALA A 72 12.49 -4.12 -14.45
CA ALA A 72 13.08 -3.00 -15.19
C ALA A 72 14.54 -3.28 -15.59
N ALA A 73 15.33 -3.88 -14.69
CA ALA A 73 16.70 -4.26 -14.96
C ALA A 73 16.84 -5.28 -16.10
N THR A 74 15.90 -6.23 -16.21
CA THR A 74 15.98 -7.29 -17.22
C THR A 74 15.78 -6.79 -18.65
N TRP A 75 14.93 -5.78 -18.88
CA TRP A 75 14.66 -5.27 -20.23
C TRP A 75 15.38 -3.96 -20.58
N GLY A 76 15.80 -3.17 -19.62
CA GLY A 76 16.44 -1.89 -19.87
C GLY A 76 17.74 -1.64 -19.11
N GLY A 77 18.28 -2.68 -18.45
CA GLY A 77 19.52 -2.60 -17.70
C GLY A 77 19.49 -1.53 -16.59
N ILE A 78 20.68 -1.03 -16.25
CA ILE A 78 20.85 -0.04 -15.17
C ILE A 78 20.14 1.28 -15.46
N GLY A 79 20.02 1.68 -16.73
CA GLY A 79 19.30 2.88 -17.13
C GLY A 79 17.81 2.83 -16.77
N ALA A 80 17.16 1.68 -16.98
CA ALA A 80 15.78 1.49 -16.62
C ALA A 80 15.57 1.48 -15.08
N VAL A 81 16.51 0.93 -14.32
CA VAL A 81 16.47 0.96 -12.84
C VAL A 81 16.58 2.40 -12.32
N ILE A 82 17.51 3.18 -12.87
CA ILE A 82 17.66 4.60 -12.53
C ILE A 82 16.39 5.38 -12.90
N GLY A 83 15.86 5.18 -14.10
CA GLY A 83 14.63 5.81 -14.54
C GLY A 83 13.43 5.47 -13.65
N TYR A 84 13.29 4.19 -13.26
CA TYR A 84 12.28 3.73 -12.31
C TYR A 84 12.43 4.42 -10.95
N SER A 85 13.64 4.45 -10.39
CA SER A 85 13.92 5.06 -9.08
C SER A 85 13.66 6.57 -9.08
N LEU A 86 14.10 7.26 -10.10
CA LEU A 86 13.84 8.70 -10.25
C LEU A 86 12.36 8.98 -10.46
N GLY A 87 11.68 8.18 -11.29
CA GLY A 87 10.24 8.32 -11.53
C GLY A 87 9.39 8.15 -10.28
N THR A 88 9.78 7.27 -9.37
CA THR A 88 9.09 7.06 -8.10
C THR A 88 9.44 8.12 -7.05
N ALA A 89 10.66 8.62 -7.02
CA ALA A 89 11.11 9.63 -6.06
C ALA A 89 10.66 11.06 -6.43
N PHE A 90 10.63 11.37 -7.70
CA PHE A 90 10.38 12.74 -8.20
C PHE A 90 9.06 13.36 -7.71
N PRO A 91 7.90 12.66 -7.73
CA PRO A 91 6.66 13.17 -7.19
C PRO A 91 6.73 13.55 -5.71
N LEU A 92 7.53 12.81 -4.92
CA LEU A 92 7.69 13.06 -3.48
C LEU A 92 8.44 14.38 -3.23
N PHE A 93 9.44 14.71 -4.04
CA PHE A 93 10.12 16.03 -3.96
C PHE A 93 9.15 17.17 -4.25
N PHE A 94 8.30 17.04 -5.24
CA PHE A 94 7.25 18.05 -5.51
C PHE A 94 6.28 18.17 -4.33
N LEU A 95 5.92 17.05 -3.69
CA LEU A 95 5.03 17.07 -2.54
C LEU A 95 5.63 17.80 -1.34
N ILE A 96 6.95 17.71 -1.13
CA ILE A 96 7.65 18.49 -0.09
C ILE A 96 7.45 19.99 -0.31
N TYR A 97 7.64 20.46 -1.54
CA TYR A 97 7.49 21.87 -1.88
C TYR A 97 6.02 22.33 -1.88
N LEU A 98 5.16 21.59 -2.59
CA LEU A 98 3.76 21.96 -2.75
C LEU A 98 2.91 21.64 -1.51
N GLY A 99 3.29 20.65 -0.73
CA GLY A 99 2.52 20.20 0.44
C GLY A 99 2.29 21.32 1.46
N LYS A 100 3.33 22.10 1.76
CA LYS A 100 3.22 23.26 2.66
C LYS A 100 2.26 24.31 2.09
N LYS A 101 2.31 24.59 0.79
CA LYS A 101 1.43 25.55 0.12
C LYS A 101 -0.02 25.08 0.14
N ILE A 102 -0.25 23.82 -0.23
CA ILE A 102 -1.58 23.19 -0.18
C ILE A 102 -2.15 23.22 1.24
N ARG A 103 -1.31 22.93 2.23
CA ARG A 103 -1.70 22.95 3.62
C ARG A 103 -2.12 24.32 4.10
N ASN A 104 -1.43 25.36 3.68
CA ASN A 104 -1.78 26.75 4.03
C ASN A 104 -3.08 27.20 3.36
N GLU A 105 -3.30 26.83 2.10
CA GLU A 105 -4.53 27.13 1.36
C GLU A 105 -5.74 26.31 1.89
N PHE A 106 -5.49 25.13 2.42
CA PHE A 106 -6.53 24.19 2.81
C PHE A 106 -6.27 23.55 4.19
N PRO A 107 -6.24 24.32 5.29
CA PRO A 107 -5.82 23.86 6.61
C PRO A 107 -6.76 22.79 7.21
N LYS A 108 -8.06 22.81 6.85
CA LYS A 108 -9.06 21.87 7.35
C LYS A 108 -9.32 20.68 6.42
N GLY A 109 -8.64 20.60 5.27
CA GLY A 109 -8.85 19.54 4.28
C GLY A 109 -8.39 18.18 4.80
N SER A 110 -9.11 17.12 4.44
CA SER A 110 -8.82 15.75 4.86
C SER A 110 -8.04 14.96 3.80
N SER A 111 -8.06 15.40 2.55
CA SER A 111 -7.37 14.72 1.45
C SER A 111 -6.98 15.67 0.33
N LEU A 112 -5.98 15.24 -0.46
CA LEU A 112 -5.58 15.94 -1.68
C LEU A 112 -6.71 16.00 -2.71
N ILE A 113 -7.52 14.96 -2.79
CA ILE A 113 -8.67 14.87 -3.71
C ILE A 113 -9.75 15.89 -3.31
N GLU A 114 -9.97 16.12 -2.03
CA GLU A 114 -10.88 17.17 -1.55
C GLU A 114 -10.38 18.57 -1.92
N PHE A 115 -9.06 18.82 -1.80
CA PHE A 115 -8.43 20.05 -2.26
C PHE A 115 -8.69 20.27 -3.75
N MET A 116 -8.50 19.24 -4.59
CA MET A 116 -8.77 19.30 -6.02
C MET A 116 -10.23 19.67 -6.32
N ARG A 117 -11.18 19.08 -5.58
CA ARG A 117 -12.61 19.41 -5.73
C ARG A 117 -12.90 20.88 -5.48
N ARG A 118 -12.29 21.45 -4.42
CA ARG A 118 -12.51 22.86 -4.05
C ARG A 118 -11.83 23.83 -5.01
N LYS A 119 -10.62 23.53 -5.43
CA LYS A 119 -9.83 24.45 -6.28
C LYS A 119 -10.18 24.38 -7.76
N PHE A 120 -10.48 23.20 -8.28
CA PHE A 120 -10.65 22.95 -9.71
C PHE A 120 -12.07 22.55 -10.13
N GLY A 121 -12.96 22.42 -9.17
CA GLY A 121 -14.37 22.14 -9.42
C GLY A 121 -14.71 20.63 -9.54
N LYS A 122 -16.01 20.37 -9.77
CA LYS A 122 -16.59 19.02 -9.71
C LYS A 122 -16.16 18.11 -10.85
N SER A 123 -15.95 18.66 -12.05
CA SER A 123 -15.63 17.83 -13.25
C SER A 123 -14.24 17.22 -13.13
N LEU A 124 -13.23 18.04 -12.81
CA LEU A 124 -11.87 17.55 -12.61
C LEU A 124 -11.79 16.61 -11.40
N PHE A 125 -12.51 16.91 -10.32
CA PHE A 125 -12.62 16.02 -9.17
C PHE A 125 -13.09 14.60 -9.55
N LYS A 126 -14.19 14.50 -10.35
CA LYS A 126 -14.72 13.20 -10.78
C LYS A 126 -13.70 12.42 -11.60
N LEU A 127 -13.02 13.09 -12.53
CA LEU A 127 -11.99 12.48 -13.35
C LEU A 127 -10.84 11.93 -12.50
N ILE A 128 -10.27 12.77 -11.62
CA ILE A 128 -9.16 12.37 -10.74
C ILE A 128 -9.59 11.25 -9.79
N LEU A 129 -10.81 11.31 -9.23
CA LEU A 129 -11.33 10.27 -8.38
C LEU A 129 -11.41 8.91 -9.11
N LEU A 130 -11.97 8.92 -10.33
CA LEU A 130 -12.07 7.71 -11.15
C LEU A 130 -10.67 7.13 -11.46
N MET A 131 -9.75 7.99 -11.90
CA MET A 131 -8.36 7.57 -12.18
C MET A 131 -7.68 7.01 -10.93
N THR A 132 -7.87 7.64 -9.78
CA THR A 132 -7.29 7.18 -8.51
C THR A 132 -7.84 5.83 -8.09
N ILE A 133 -9.15 5.62 -8.19
CA ILE A 133 -9.78 4.32 -7.87
C ILE A 133 -9.22 3.23 -8.79
N PHE A 134 -9.17 3.50 -10.10
CA PHE A 134 -8.65 2.54 -11.08
C PHE A 134 -7.16 2.23 -10.84
N TYR A 135 -6.35 3.25 -10.58
CA TYR A 135 -4.94 3.09 -10.23
C TYR A 135 -4.76 2.24 -8.98
N MET A 136 -5.49 2.53 -7.90
CA MET A 136 -5.39 1.76 -6.65
C MET A 136 -5.87 0.32 -6.81
N PHE A 137 -6.87 0.08 -7.65
CA PHE A 137 -7.31 -1.28 -7.98
C PHE A 137 -6.21 -2.07 -8.69
N ILE A 138 -5.58 -1.48 -9.71
CA ILE A 138 -4.46 -2.13 -10.42
C ILE A 138 -3.29 -2.39 -9.45
N PHE A 139 -2.99 -1.43 -8.58
CA PHE A 139 -1.93 -1.58 -7.60
C PHE A 139 -2.21 -2.71 -6.62
N LEU A 140 -3.44 -2.83 -6.11
CA LEU A 140 -3.87 -3.95 -5.27
C LEU A 140 -3.71 -5.30 -5.99
N CYS A 141 -4.12 -5.39 -7.24
CA CYS A 141 -3.94 -6.60 -8.04
C CYS A 141 -2.46 -6.95 -8.20
N ALA A 142 -1.60 -5.96 -8.44
CA ALA A 142 -0.16 -6.18 -8.57
C ALA A 142 0.47 -6.71 -7.28
N GLU A 143 0.10 -6.15 -6.12
CA GLU A 143 0.59 -6.58 -4.81
C GLU A 143 0.16 -8.01 -4.47
N VAL A 144 -1.12 -8.33 -4.63
CA VAL A 144 -1.64 -9.68 -4.39
C VAL A 144 -0.98 -10.69 -5.32
N THR A 145 -0.80 -10.32 -6.60
CA THR A 145 -0.12 -11.17 -7.59
C THR A 145 1.34 -11.41 -7.20
N ALA A 146 2.07 -10.36 -6.81
CA ALA A 146 3.47 -10.46 -6.43
C ALA A 146 3.67 -11.41 -5.24
N ILE A 147 2.87 -11.29 -4.19
CA ILE A 147 2.92 -12.19 -3.04
C ILE A 147 2.58 -13.64 -3.46
N SER A 148 1.54 -13.81 -4.26
CA SER A 148 1.08 -15.14 -4.68
C SER A 148 2.12 -15.86 -5.56
N VAL A 149 2.76 -15.14 -6.47
CA VAL A 149 3.85 -15.67 -7.29
C VAL A 149 5.04 -16.06 -6.42
N LEU A 150 5.43 -15.22 -5.47
CA LEU A 150 6.53 -15.51 -4.56
C LEU A 150 6.26 -16.79 -3.76
N ILE A 151 5.11 -16.90 -3.14
CA ILE A 151 4.73 -18.06 -2.33
C ILE A 151 4.62 -19.33 -3.18
N ASN A 152 4.05 -19.25 -4.38
CA ASN A 152 4.03 -20.36 -5.32
C ASN A 152 5.45 -20.83 -5.67
N TYR A 153 6.36 -19.89 -5.93
CA TYR A 153 7.74 -20.21 -6.28
C TYR A 153 8.50 -20.93 -5.16
N ILE A 154 8.30 -20.52 -3.89
CA ILE A 154 9.06 -21.08 -2.77
C ILE A 154 8.44 -22.34 -2.17
N SER A 155 7.13 -22.57 -2.31
CA SER A 155 6.42 -23.67 -1.65
C SER A 155 5.53 -24.51 -2.57
N GLY A 156 5.34 -24.11 -3.84
CA GLY A 156 4.40 -24.77 -4.74
C GLY A 156 2.93 -24.58 -4.35
N THR A 157 2.63 -23.72 -3.39
CA THR A 157 1.24 -23.42 -2.99
C THR A 157 0.50 -22.78 -4.17
N GLU A 158 -0.73 -23.22 -4.42
CA GLU A 158 -1.52 -22.70 -5.53
C GLU A 158 -1.77 -21.19 -5.40
N PHE A 159 -1.58 -20.48 -6.51
CA PHE A 159 -1.70 -19.04 -6.61
C PHE A 159 -2.99 -18.47 -6.01
N TRP A 160 -4.13 -19.05 -6.37
CA TRP A 160 -5.44 -18.56 -5.95
C TRP A 160 -5.67 -18.72 -4.44
N ILE A 161 -5.10 -19.75 -3.81
CA ILE A 161 -5.22 -19.95 -2.34
C ILE A 161 -4.50 -18.80 -1.61
N THR A 162 -3.26 -18.52 -2.01
CA THR A 162 -2.50 -17.39 -1.45
C THR A 162 -3.20 -16.07 -1.70
N ALA A 163 -3.70 -15.84 -2.91
CA ALA A 163 -4.43 -14.63 -3.27
C ALA A 163 -5.67 -14.41 -2.40
N LEU A 164 -6.47 -15.45 -2.17
CA LEU A 164 -7.66 -15.36 -1.32
C LEU A 164 -7.31 -15.08 0.14
N VAL A 165 -6.30 -15.76 0.70
CA VAL A 165 -5.88 -15.54 2.10
C VAL A 165 -5.36 -14.11 2.28
N VAL A 166 -4.48 -13.63 1.40
CA VAL A 166 -3.91 -12.29 1.47
C VAL A 166 -5.00 -11.23 1.28
N LEU A 167 -5.87 -11.37 0.28
CA LEU A 167 -6.94 -10.42 0.02
C LEU A 167 -7.93 -10.35 1.18
N SER A 168 -8.36 -11.51 1.71
CA SER A 168 -9.29 -11.56 2.84
C SER A 168 -8.69 -10.93 4.09
N SER A 169 -7.43 -11.22 4.41
CA SER A 169 -6.74 -10.64 5.56
C SER A 169 -6.57 -9.13 5.41
N THR A 170 -6.24 -8.66 4.21
CA THR A 170 -6.10 -7.24 3.92
C THR A 170 -7.44 -6.50 4.05
N LEU A 171 -8.55 -7.10 3.59
CA LEU A 171 -9.87 -6.54 3.76
C LEU A 171 -10.26 -6.43 5.24
N ILE A 172 -10.08 -7.50 6.02
CA ILE A 172 -10.35 -7.48 7.46
C ILE A 172 -9.51 -6.40 8.15
N TYR A 173 -8.22 -6.40 7.88
CA TYR A 173 -7.30 -5.43 8.43
C TYR A 173 -7.70 -3.99 8.08
N THR A 174 -8.01 -3.69 6.82
CA THR A 174 -8.37 -2.35 6.34
C THR A 174 -9.70 -1.85 6.92
N LEU A 175 -10.68 -2.74 7.12
CA LEU A 175 -11.94 -2.38 7.75
C LEU A 175 -11.78 -1.93 9.21
N TYR A 176 -10.79 -2.49 9.91
CA TYR A 176 -10.54 -2.17 11.32
C TYR A 176 -9.42 -1.15 11.52
N LEU A 177 -8.50 -1.01 10.57
CA LEU A 177 -7.36 -0.09 10.70
C LEU A 177 -7.33 0.92 9.54
N SER A 178 -7.28 2.20 9.88
CA SER A 178 -6.96 3.23 8.89
C SER A 178 -5.47 3.14 8.50
N LEU A 179 -5.15 3.48 7.26
CA LEU A 179 -3.79 3.52 6.70
C LEU A 179 -2.81 4.37 7.52
N ILE A 180 -3.33 5.29 8.32
CA ILE A 180 -2.54 6.22 9.16
C ILE A 180 -2.11 5.57 10.48
N HIS A 181 -2.67 4.42 10.83
CA HIS A 181 -2.37 3.72 12.08
C HIS A 181 -1.41 2.53 11.88
N ILE A 182 -0.94 2.32 10.65
CA ILE A 182 0.12 1.38 10.32
C ILE A 182 1.46 2.04 10.55
#